data_6c89440527d642f7e2791492e00a2df2
#
_entry.id   6c89440527d642f7e2791492e00a2df2
#
_cell.length_a   1.000
_cell.length_b   1.000
_cell.length_c   1.000
_cell.angle_alpha   90.00
_cell.angle_beta   90.00
_cell.angle_gamma   90.00
#
_symmetry.space_group_name_H-M   'P 1'
#
loop_
_entity.id
_entity.type
_entity.pdbx_description
1 polymer ?
#
loop_
_entity_poly.entity_id
_entity_poly.type
_entity_poly.pdbx_seq_one_letter_code
_entity_poly.pdbx_strand_id
1 'polypeptide(L)'
;MEWVDWNWEALSKHDIVCTGTTGRLIENVISKHTQDESGRDFFVTRLKSGPLGGDQQLGAMIAEGKIDVMVFFWDPMMPQPHDVDVKALLRITVLYNVPTACNRATADFLILSDLFDKPYHPKKNDFRAYLERDIE
;
A
#
# COMPACT_ATOMS: atom_id res chain seq x y z
N MET A 1 9.23 10.07 -3.84
CA MET A 1 8.19 11.11 -4.05
C MET A 1 7.99 11.47 -5.52
N GLU A 2 8.99 11.44 -6.37
CA GLU A 2 8.86 11.72 -7.81
C GLU A 2 7.77 10.89 -8.50
N TRP A 3 7.65 9.59 -8.19
CA TRP A 3 6.59 8.74 -8.71
C TRP A 3 5.18 9.18 -8.28
N VAL A 4 5.03 9.64 -7.05
CA VAL A 4 3.75 10.18 -6.54
C VAL A 4 3.41 11.50 -7.23
N ASP A 5 4.41 12.36 -7.41
CA ASP A 5 4.27 13.65 -8.09
C ASP A 5 3.81 13.47 -9.55
N TRP A 6 4.40 12.50 -10.26
CA TRP A 6 4.02 12.16 -11.63
C TRP A 6 2.62 11.58 -11.76
N ASN A 7 2.19 10.79 -10.77
CA ASN A 7 0.91 10.06 -10.79
C ASN A 7 -0.15 10.68 -9.88
N TRP A 8 0.01 11.95 -9.47
CA TRP A 8 -0.85 12.60 -8.48
C TRP A 8 -2.34 12.56 -8.84
N GLU A 9 -2.67 12.76 -10.12
CA GLU A 9 -4.06 12.79 -10.58
C GLU A 9 -4.75 11.43 -10.44
N ALA A 10 -4.06 10.34 -10.80
CA ALA A 10 -4.58 8.99 -10.61
C ALA A 10 -4.71 8.67 -9.11
N LEU A 11 -3.68 8.97 -8.32
CA LEU A 11 -3.65 8.69 -6.89
C LEU A 11 -4.70 9.49 -6.11
N SER A 12 -5.01 10.72 -6.53
CA SER A 12 -6.00 11.56 -5.84
C SER A 12 -7.45 11.05 -5.94
N LYS A 13 -7.71 10.06 -6.78
CA LYS A 13 -9.03 9.41 -6.92
C LYS A 13 -9.25 8.28 -5.92
N HIS A 14 -8.23 7.91 -5.16
CA HIS A 14 -8.24 6.76 -4.26
C HIS A 14 -8.00 7.15 -2.81
N ASP A 15 -8.49 6.33 -1.88
CA ASP A 15 -8.17 6.43 -0.46
C ASP A 15 -6.77 5.89 -0.21
N ILE A 16 -5.87 6.76 0.24
CA ILE A 16 -4.47 6.39 0.46
C ILE A 16 -4.21 6.16 1.95
N VAL A 17 -3.63 5.01 2.25
CA VAL A 17 -3.16 4.65 3.59
C VAL A 17 -1.65 4.51 3.57
N CYS A 18 -0.95 5.21 4.45
CA CYS A 18 0.51 5.17 4.52
C CYS A 18 1.03 5.14 5.94
N THR A 19 2.24 4.61 6.12
CA THR A 19 3.01 4.83 7.35
C THR A 19 3.36 6.31 7.51
N GLY A 20 3.52 6.76 8.76
CA GLY A 20 3.47 8.17 9.15
C GLY A 20 4.31 9.15 8.32
N THR A 21 5.60 8.83 8.09
CA THR A 21 6.50 9.71 7.32
C THR A 21 6.12 9.77 5.84
N THR A 22 5.85 8.61 5.24
CA THR A 22 5.46 8.49 3.83
C THR A 22 4.14 9.23 3.59
N GLY A 23 3.15 9.05 4.46
CA GLY A 23 1.85 9.71 4.33
C GLY A 23 1.97 11.24 4.31
N ARG A 24 2.76 11.81 5.24
CA ARG A 24 3.01 13.26 5.26
C ARG A 24 3.66 13.77 3.97
N LEU A 25 4.61 13.01 3.41
CA LEU A 25 5.27 13.39 2.16
C LEU A 25 4.32 13.33 0.96
N ILE A 26 3.44 12.34 0.91
CA ILE A 26 2.42 12.20 -0.14
C ILE A 26 1.41 13.35 -0.05
N GLU A 27 0.89 13.66 1.14
CA GLU A 27 0.00 14.81 1.34
C GLU A 27 0.64 16.10 0.81
N ASN A 28 1.90 16.35 1.16
CA ASN A 28 2.61 17.54 0.71
C ASN A 28 2.78 17.62 -0.82
N VAL A 29 2.98 16.47 -1.48
CA VAL A 29 3.11 16.44 -2.95
C VAL A 29 1.77 16.69 -3.60
N ILE A 30 0.73 15.95 -3.23
CA ILE A 30 -0.58 16.02 -3.87
C ILE A 30 -1.24 17.38 -3.61
N SER A 31 -1.10 17.94 -2.40
CA SER A 31 -1.65 19.26 -2.06
C SER A 31 -1.12 20.39 -2.96
N LYS A 32 0.10 20.28 -3.49
CA LYS A 32 0.64 21.28 -4.43
C LYS A 32 -0.14 21.33 -5.75
N HIS A 33 -0.66 20.18 -6.18
CA HIS A 33 -1.41 20.07 -7.41
C HIS A 33 -2.91 20.39 -7.24
N THR A 34 -3.46 20.16 -6.06
CA THR A 34 -4.90 20.30 -5.80
C THR A 34 -5.30 21.71 -5.32
N GLN A 35 -4.38 22.55 -4.92
CA GLN A 35 -4.68 23.91 -4.43
C GLN A 35 -5.33 24.82 -5.47
N ASP A 36 -5.17 24.57 -6.75
CA ASP A 36 -5.62 25.44 -7.83
C ASP A 36 -6.94 25.01 -8.51
N GLU A 37 -7.46 23.80 -8.32
CA GLU A 37 -8.48 23.30 -9.24
C GLU A 37 -9.82 22.83 -8.69
N SER A 38 -10.02 22.45 -7.43
CA SER A 38 -11.33 21.84 -7.14
C SER A 38 -11.85 21.83 -5.71
N GLY A 39 -11.15 22.35 -4.74
CA GLY A 39 -11.67 22.33 -3.34
C GLY A 39 -11.92 20.91 -2.78
N ARG A 40 -11.36 19.89 -3.40
CA ARG A 40 -11.35 18.54 -2.82
C ARG A 40 -10.18 18.43 -1.86
N ASP A 41 -10.50 18.32 -0.59
CA ASP A 41 -9.50 17.96 0.40
C ASP A 41 -9.03 16.52 0.11
N PHE A 42 -7.75 16.37 -0.21
CA PHE A 42 -7.12 15.08 -0.34
C PHE A 42 -6.60 14.61 1.02
N PHE A 43 -7.10 13.50 1.49
CA PHE A 43 -6.72 12.95 2.78
C PHE A 43 -5.94 11.65 2.63
N VAL A 44 -4.84 11.56 3.40
CA VAL A 44 -4.10 10.32 3.58
C VAL A 44 -4.34 9.80 5.00
N THR A 45 -4.79 8.57 5.12
CA THR A 45 -4.81 7.88 6.41
C THR A 45 -3.38 7.56 6.84
N ARG A 46 -2.88 8.29 7.84
CA ARG A 46 -1.52 8.11 8.36
C ARG A 46 -1.50 7.13 9.52
N LEU A 47 -0.84 6.02 9.32
CA LEU A 47 -0.52 5.06 10.36
C LEU A 47 0.69 5.52 11.17
N LYS A 48 1.10 4.76 12.17
CA LYS A 48 2.39 4.96 12.84
C LYS A 48 3.54 4.83 11.84
N SER A 49 4.73 5.32 12.18
CA SER A 49 5.94 5.01 11.40
C SER A 49 6.24 3.50 11.47
N GLY A 50 6.90 2.95 10.43
CA GLY A 50 7.20 1.52 10.35
C GLY A 50 7.80 0.96 11.64
N PRO A 51 8.95 1.50 12.14
CA PRO A 51 9.60 1.03 13.37
C PRO A 51 8.76 1.17 14.66
N LEU A 52 7.67 1.93 14.62
CA LEU A 52 6.74 2.12 15.74
C LEU A 52 5.43 1.33 15.57
N GLY A 53 5.41 0.35 14.68
CA GLY A 53 4.27 -0.54 14.47
C GLY A 53 3.37 -0.17 13.28
N GLY A 54 3.78 0.76 12.42
CA GLY A 54 3.03 1.11 11.21
C GLY A 54 2.89 -0.06 10.24
N ASP A 55 3.95 -0.86 10.12
CA ASP A 55 3.95 -2.04 9.25
C ASP A 55 2.96 -3.11 9.75
N GLN A 56 2.88 -3.31 11.07
CA GLN A 56 1.90 -4.20 11.70
C GLN A 56 0.45 -3.70 11.51
N GLN A 57 0.22 -2.39 11.63
CA GLN A 57 -1.09 -1.81 11.37
C GLN A 57 -1.51 -2.03 9.90
N LEU A 58 -0.60 -1.81 8.96
CA LEU A 58 -0.86 -2.04 7.53
C LEU A 58 -1.11 -3.53 7.26
N GLY A 59 -0.32 -4.43 7.86
CA GLY A 59 -0.51 -5.87 7.76
C GLY A 59 -1.87 -6.34 8.27
N ALA A 60 -2.36 -5.75 9.37
CA ALA A 60 -3.70 -6.02 9.88
C ALA A 60 -4.78 -5.57 8.90
N MET A 61 -4.65 -4.38 8.30
CA MET A 61 -5.60 -3.87 7.30
C MET A 61 -5.64 -4.75 6.03
N ILE A 62 -4.49 -5.29 5.61
CA ILE A 62 -4.41 -6.26 4.49
C ILE A 62 -5.17 -7.54 4.87
N ALA A 63 -4.95 -8.09 6.07
CA ALA A 63 -5.62 -9.29 6.54
C ALA A 63 -7.14 -9.12 6.67
N GLU A 64 -7.59 -7.91 6.98
CA GLU A 64 -9.00 -7.53 7.05
C GLU A 64 -9.63 -7.21 5.67
N GLY A 65 -8.84 -7.24 4.60
CA GLY A 65 -9.32 -6.95 3.25
C GLY A 65 -9.63 -5.48 3.00
N LYS A 66 -8.96 -4.57 3.70
CA LYS A 66 -9.13 -3.11 3.60
C LYS A 66 -8.13 -2.45 2.64
N ILE A 67 -7.22 -3.21 2.07
CA ILE A 67 -6.19 -2.73 1.13
C ILE A 67 -6.36 -3.47 -0.19
N ASP A 68 -6.59 -2.74 -1.26
CA ASP A 68 -6.79 -3.28 -2.60
C ASP A 68 -5.50 -3.38 -3.42
N VAL A 69 -4.57 -2.44 -3.21
CA VAL A 69 -3.27 -2.37 -3.89
C VAL A 69 -2.21 -1.91 -2.89
N MET A 70 -1.03 -2.49 -2.96
CA MET A 70 0.11 -2.06 -2.17
C MET A 70 1.26 -1.62 -3.06
N VAL A 71 1.81 -0.45 -2.77
CA VAL A 71 3.05 0.06 -3.37
C VAL A 71 4.08 0.27 -2.27
N PHE A 72 5.16 -0.47 -2.32
CA PHE A 72 6.23 -0.41 -1.32
C PHE A 72 7.61 -0.41 -1.98
N PHE A 73 8.15 0.76 -2.23
CA PHE A 73 9.51 0.91 -2.76
C PHE A 73 10.53 0.78 -1.63
N TRP A 74 11.34 -0.24 -1.70
CA TRP A 74 12.42 -0.45 -0.74
C TRP A 74 13.75 -0.60 -1.48
N ASP A 75 14.83 -0.20 -0.79
CA ASP A 75 16.18 -0.33 -1.32
C ASP A 75 16.82 -1.61 -0.75
N PRO A 76 17.03 -2.66 -1.57
CA PRO A 76 17.62 -3.91 -1.11
C PRO A 76 19.10 -3.77 -0.74
N MET A 77 19.77 -2.67 -1.10
CA MET A 77 21.17 -2.39 -0.77
C MET A 77 21.33 -1.68 0.57
N MET A 78 20.24 -1.13 1.11
CA MET A 78 20.28 -0.43 2.41
C MET A 78 19.69 -1.32 3.51
N PRO A 79 20.48 -1.65 4.55
CA PRO A 79 19.97 -2.36 5.72
C PRO A 79 18.86 -1.54 6.39
N GLN A 80 17.72 -2.17 6.63
CA GLN A 80 16.60 -1.55 7.35
C GLN A 80 16.55 -2.08 8.78
N PRO A 81 16.45 -1.22 9.80
CA PRO A 81 16.34 -1.66 11.20
C PRO A 81 15.13 -2.58 11.45
N HIS A 82 14.10 -2.51 10.60
CA HIS A 82 12.86 -3.28 10.67
C HIS A 82 12.65 -4.21 9.44
N ASP A 83 13.74 -4.72 8.88
CA ASP A 83 13.70 -5.60 7.69
C ASP A 83 12.79 -6.83 7.88
N VAL A 84 12.71 -7.36 9.10
CA VAL A 84 11.82 -8.48 9.44
C VAL A 84 10.34 -8.09 9.27
N ASP A 85 9.97 -6.87 9.67
CA ASP A 85 8.60 -6.36 9.53
C ASP A 85 8.25 -6.14 8.05
N VAL A 86 9.19 -5.63 7.26
CA VAL A 86 9.05 -5.47 5.81
C VAL A 86 8.81 -6.83 5.14
N LYS A 87 9.58 -7.85 5.47
CA LYS A 87 9.40 -9.22 4.94
C LYS A 87 8.06 -9.81 5.36
N ALA A 88 7.64 -9.61 6.60
CA ALA A 88 6.34 -10.04 7.09
C ALA A 88 5.20 -9.36 6.34
N LEU A 89 5.32 -8.06 6.07
CA LEU A 89 4.34 -7.29 5.31
C LEU A 89 4.22 -7.81 3.86
N LEU A 90 5.33 -8.02 3.17
CA LEU A 90 5.33 -8.58 1.81
C LEU A 90 4.74 -10.00 1.78
N ARG A 91 5.03 -10.85 2.77
CA ARG A 91 4.42 -12.17 2.89
C ARG A 91 2.88 -12.09 3.02
N ILE A 92 2.37 -11.15 3.80
CA ILE A 92 0.93 -10.98 4.00
C ILE A 92 0.24 -10.55 2.69
N THR A 93 0.83 -9.67 1.89
CA THR A 93 0.25 -9.29 0.60
C THR A 93 0.09 -10.47 -0.34
N VAL A 94 1.09 -11.37 -0.40
CA VAL A 94 1.02 -12.61 -1.20
C VAL A 94 -0.04 -13.55 -0.65
N LEU A 95 -0.11 -13.72 0.68
CA LEU A 95 -1.08 -14.59 1.34
C LEU A 95 -2.53 -14.19 1.02
N TYR A 96 -2.82 -12.90 1.04
CA TYR A 96 -4.15 -12.36 0.76
C TYR A 96 -4.38 -11.97 -0.71
N ASN A 97 -3.41 -12.28 -1.59
CA ASN A 97 -3.47 -12.00 -3.04
C ASN A 97 -3.70 -10.52 -3.37
N VAL A 98 -3.04 -9.63 -2.63
CA VAL A 98 -3.08 -8.19 -2.88
C VAL A 98 -2.07 -7.83 -3.96
N PRO A 99 -2.47 -7.16 -5.06
CA PRO A 99 -1.53 -6.64 -6.05
C PRO A 99 -0.48 -5.75 -5.38
N THR A 100 0.80 -6.09 -5.58
CA THR A 100 1.89 -5.45 -4.85
C THR A 100 3.03 -5.04 -5.76
N ALA A 101 3.43 -3.78 -5.72
CA ALA A 101 4.60 -3.25 -6.40
C ALA A 101 5.75 -3.00 -5.41
N CYS A 102 6.85 -3.72 -5.58
CA CYS A 102 8.07 -3.52 -4.78
C CYS A 102 9.10 -2.62 -5.46
N ASN A 103 8.84 -2.18 -6.68
CA ASN A 103 9.67 -1.26 -7.46
C ASN A 103 8.82 -0.38 -8.37
N ARG A 104 9.44 0.68 -8.91
CA ARG A 104 8.76 1.67 -9.74
C ARG A 104 8.15 1.05 -11.00
N ALA A 105 8.89 0.19 -11.70
CA ALA A 105 8.40 -0.41 -12.95
C ALA A 105 7.10 -1.19 -12.73
N THR A 106 7.03 -2.01 -11.69
CA THR A 106 5.80 -2.73 -11.34
C THR A 106 4.66 -1.77 -10.97
N ALA A 107 4.96 -0.69 -10.25
CA ALA A 107 3.96 0.32 -9.90
C ALA A 107 3.40 1.02 -11.14
N ASP A 108 4.26 1.30 -12.15
CA ASP A 108 3.83 1.89 -13.43
C ASP A 108 2.85 0.94 -14.16
N PHE A 109 3.13 -0.36 -14.20
CA PHE A 109 2.20 -1.34 -14.76
C PHE A 109 0.87 -1.40 -14.00
N LEU A 110 0.90 -1.36 -12.67
CA LEU A 110 -0.32 -1.41 -11.87
C LEU A 110 -1.19 -0.17 -12.09
N ILE A 111 -0.60 1.04 -12.01
CA ILE A 111 -1.37 2.28 -12.11
C ILE A 111 -1.92 2.53 -13.52
N LEU A 112 -1.27 1.99 -14.55
CA LEU A 112 -1.72 2.06 -15.94
C LEU A 112 -2.63 0.89 -16.34
N SER A 113 -2.87 -0.05 -15.45
CA SER A 113 -3.77 -1.17 -15.71
C SER A 113 -5.23 -0.69 -15.78
N ASP A 114 -5.98 -1.21 -16.73
CA ASP A 114 -7.44 -1.02 -16.81
C ASP A 114 -8.20 -1.46 -15.55
N LEU A 115 -7.57 -2.25 -14.68
CA LEU A 115 -8.13 -2.71 -13.42
C LEU A 115 -7.94 -1.74 -12.27
N PHE A 116 -7.05 -0.75 -12.41
CA PHE A 116 -6.68 0.14 -11.31
C PHE A 116 -7.84 1.04 -10.86
N ASP A 117 -8.58 1.59 -11.83
CA ASP A 117 -9.73 2.48 -11.57
C ASP A 117 -11.09 1.75 -11.56
N LYS A 118 -11.09 0.41 -11.52
CA LYS A 118 -12.30 -0.40 -11.55
C LYS A 118 -12.44 -1.26 -10.30
N PRO A 119 -13.66 -1.56 -9.84
CA PRO A 119 -13.85 -2.56 -8.81
C PRO A 119 -13.24 -3.90 -9.26
N TYR A 120 -12.17 -4.30 -8.61
CA TYR A 120 -11.48 -5.56 -8.85
C TYR A 120 -11.50 -6.41 -7.59
N HIS A 121 -11.96 -7.64 -7.72
CA HIS A 121 -12.02 -8.59 -6.61
C HIS A 121 -11.06 -9.75 -6.88
N PRO A 122 -9.83 -9.69 -6.40
CA PRO A 122 -8.87 -10.79 -6.58
C PRO A 122 -9.41 -12.07 -5.94
N LYS A 123 -9.09 -13.22 -6.54
CA LYS A 123 -9.45 -14.51 -5.99
C LYS A 123 -8.80 -14.67 -4.61
N LYS A 124 -9.62 -14.78 -3.57
CA LYS A 124 -9.13 -15.03 -2.21
C LYS A 124 -8.63 -16.47 -2.08
N ASN A 125 -7.55 -16.65 -1.33
CA ASN A 125 -7.06 -17.97 -0.98
C ASN A 125 -8.05 -18.65 -0.01
N ASP A 126 -8.22 -19.95 -0.16
CA ASP A 126 -9.03 -20.76 0.74
C ASP A 126 -8.16 -21.28 1.89
N PHE A 127 -8.46 -20.84 3.10
CA PHE A 127 -7.72 -21.21 4.30
C PHE A 127 -8.41 -22.31 5.12
N ARG A 128 -9.52 -22.92 4.64
CA ARG A 128 -10.29 -23.91 5.43
C ARG A 128 -9.43 -25.09 5.83
N ALA A 129 -8.69 -25.68 4.90
CA ALA A 129 -7.81 -26.80 5.22
C ALA A 129 -6.74 -26.48 6.26
N TYR A 130 -6.31 -25.22 6.35
CA TYR A 130 -5.39 -24.77 7.37
C TYR A 130 -6.07 -24.55 8.73
N LEU A 131 -7.28 -24.00 8.73
CA LEU A 131 -8.03 -23.69 9.97
C LEU A 131 -8.59 -24.95 10.63
N GLU A 132 -8.93 -25.97 9.83
CA GLU A 132 -9.53 -27.24 10.27
C GLU A 132 -8.49 -28.33 10.56
N ARG A 133 -7.18 -28.01 10.46
CA ARG A 133 -6.13 -28.99 10.77
C ARG A 133 -6.11 -29.35 12.25
N ASP A 134 -5.98 -30.63 12.54
CA ASP A 134 -5.70 -31.08 13.90
C ASP A 134 -4.33 -30.57 14.36
N ILE A 135 -4.29 -29.96 15.53
CA ILE A 135 -3.06 -29.54 16.19
C ILE A 135 -2.75 -30.64 17.20
N GLU A 136 -1.84 -31.55 16.85
CA GLU A 136 -1.26 -32.52 17.76
C GLU A 136 -0.25 -31.87 18.72
#